data_d7edc21cecc30170d40bbd2dba12ef33
#
_entry.id   d7edc21cecc30170d40bbd2dba12ef33
#
_cell.length_a   1.000
_cell.length_b   1.000
_cell.length_c   1.000
_cell.angle_alpha   90.00
_cell.angle_beta   90.00
_cell.angle_gamma   90.00
#
_symmetry.space_group_name_H-M   'P 1'
#
loop_
_entity.id
_entity.type
_entity.pdbx_description
1 polymer ?
#
loop_
_entity_poly.entity_id
_entity_poly.type
_entity_poly.pdbx_seq_one_letter_code
_entity_poly.pdbx_strand_id
1 'polypeptide(L)'
;MTLPAINNANHDDYPTRLPQERWLERKDPTVWRQWSPEAPLTRAEMQAFDKNGFLILENVFSETEIAALQGESAGLRSGGADLSPEDVITEPGSDEVRTVFRLDAQSALFARLARDRRIAGRVSFL
;
A
#
# COMPACT_ATOMS: atom_id res chain seq x y z
N MET A 1 42.62 -15.96 -6.15
CA MET A 1 42.40 -14.73 -5.38
C MET A 1 40.99 -14.88 -4.77
N THR A 2 40.96 -15.37 -3.53
CA THR A 2 39.72 -15.75 -2.82
C THR A 2 39.21 -14.49 -2.11
N LEU A 3 38.02 -14.06 -2.45
CA LEU A 3 37.34 -12.96 -1.75
C LEU A 3 37.07 -13.39 -0.30
N PRO A 4 37.33 -12.52 0.70
CA PRO A 4 37.00 -12.86 2.08
C PRO A 4 35.49 -13.05 2.24
N ALA A 5 35.08 -14.10 2.92
CA ALA A 5 33.69 -14.34 3.30
C ALA A 5 33.24 -13.17 4.20
N ILE A 6 32.24 -12.43 3.77
CA ILE A 6 31.59 -11.41 4.58
C ILE A 6 30.86 -12.15 5.71
N ASN A 7 31.37 -11.99 6.90
CA ASN A 7 30.79 -12.58 8.11
C ASN A 7 29.52 -11.79 8.47
N ASN A 8 28.39 -12.25 7.99
CA ASN A 8 27.08 -11.58 8.08
C ASN A 8 26.38 -11.76 9.44
N ALA A 9 27.10 -12.23 10.47
CA ALA A 9 26.49 -12.62 11.74
C ALA A 9 25.98 -11.44 12.61
N ASN A 10 26.22 -10.18 12.20
CA ASN A 10 25.79 -8.98 12.97
C ASN A 10 25.25 -7.83 12.11
N HIS A 11 24.81 -8.10 10.89
CA HIS A 11 24.17 -7.06 10.09
C HIS A 11 22.68 -7.04 10.45
N ASP A 12 22.25 -6.07 11.26
CA ASP A 12 20.86 -5.77 11.46
C ASP A 12 20.34 -5.05 10.19
N ASP A 13 19.37 -5.62 9.52
CA ASP A 13 18.73 -5.03 8.32
C ASP A 13 17.95 -3.73 8.65
N TYR A 14 17.82 -3.43 9.92
CA TYR A 14 17.13 -2.22 10.41
C TYR A 14 18.14 -1.20 10.98
N PRO A 15 18.64 -0.25 10.18
CA PRO A 15 19.65 0.70 10.62
C PRO A 15 19.20 1.61 11.78
N THR A 16 17.91 1.66 12.06
CA THR A 16 17.31 2.40 13.19
C THR A 16 17.25 1.58 14.47
N ARG A 17 17.54 0.28 14.44
CA ARG A 17 17.58 -0.58 15.61
C ARG A 17 18.89 -0.36 16.36
N LEU A 18 18.78 0.20 17.55
CA LEU A 18 19.91 0.60 18.38
C LEU A 18 19.91 -0.18 19.69
N PRO A 19 21.10 -0.43 20.32
CA PRO A 19 21.19 -1.09 21.63
C PRO A 19 20.47 -0.34 22.74
N GLN A 20 20.33 1.00 22.60
CA GLN A 20 19.56 1.85 23.51
C GLN A 20 18.58 2.68 22.70
N GLU A 21 17.36 2.78 23.18
CA GLU A 21 16.31 3.63 22.58
C GLU A 21 16.74 5.09 22.62
N ARG A 22 16.63 5.75 21.49
CA ARG A 22 16.85 7.20 21.36
C ARG A 22 16.13 7.75 20.14
N TRP A 23 15.77 9.01 20.20
CA TRP A 23 15.30 9.75 19.05
C TRP A 23 16.48 10.04 18.11
N LEU A 24 16.29 9.74 16.83
CA LEU A 24 17.23 10.09 15.78
C LEU A 24 16.57 11.05 14.83
N GLU A 25 17.32 12.07 14.44
CA GLU A 25 16.88 12.94 13.35
C GLU A 25 16.82 12.13 12.05
N ARG A 26 15.71 12.24 11.36
CA ARG A 26 15.53 11.57 10.07
C ARG A 26 16.39 12.27 9.01
N LYS A 27 17.23 11.52 8.32
CA LYS A 27 18.10 12.01 7.26
C LYS A 27 17.51 11.86 5.87
N ASP A 28 16.67 10.85 5.69
CA ASP A 28 16.07 10.56 4.39
C ASP A 28 14.82 11.41 4.17
N PRO A 29 14.63 11.95 2.96
CA PRO A 29 13.41 12.70 2.64
C PRO A 29 12.20 11.76 2.64
N THR A 30 11.01 12.29 2.92
CA THR A 30 9.75 11.54 2.78
C THR A 30 9.39 11.40 1.30
N VAL A 31 9.71 12.41 0.50
CA VAL A 31 9.47 12.45 -0.93
C VAL A 31 10.81 12.57 -1.66
N TRP A 32 11.12 11.58 -2.50
CA TRP A 32 12.38 11.53 -3.23
C TRP A 32 12.36 12.32 -4.54
N ARG A 33 11.18 12.53 -5.12
CA ARG A 33 11.04 13.22 -6.39
C ARG A 33 10.85 14.73 -6.21
N GLN A 34 11.39 15.48 -7.15
CA GLN A 34 11.10 16.90 -7.23
C GLN A 34 9.76 17.11 -7.92
N TRP A 35 8.99 18.07 -7.43
CA TRP A 35 7.73 18.44 -8.05
C TRP A 35 7.94 19.11 -9.41
N SER A 36 7.08 18.77 -10.37
CA SER A 36 6.95 19.45 -11.66
C SER A 36 5.48 19.69 -11.99
N PRO A 37 5.16 20.56 -12.98
CA PRO A 37 3.77 20.78 -13.41
C PRO A 37 3.06 19.52 -13.92
N GLU A 38 3.80 18.51 -14.38
CA GLU A 38 3.29 17.22 -14.87
C GLU A 38 3.10 16.19 -13.75
N ALA A 39 3.46 16.55 -12.51
CA ALA A 39 3.31 15.64 -11.37
C ALA A 39 1.83 15.28 -11.14
N PRO A 40 1.53 14.04 -10.71
CA PRO A 40 0.16 13.60 -10.43
C PRO A 40 -0.39 14.17 -9.12
N LEU A 41 0.40 14.98 -8.42
CA LEU A 41 0.08 15.69 -7.19
C LEU A 41 0.41 17.17 -7.35
N THR A 42 -0.38 18.02 -6.72
CA THR A 42 -0.04 19.42 -6.59
C THR A 42 1.17 19.61 -5.68
N ARG A 43 1.85 20.76 -5.80
CA ARG A 43 2.96 21.08 -4.90
C ARG A 43 2.53 21.11 -3.43
N ALA A 44 1.32 21.60 -3.16
CA ALA A 44 0.77 21.66 -1.80
C ALA A 44 0.52 20.25 -1.21
N GLU A 45 -0.03 19.33 -2.01
CA GLU A 45 -0.24 17.93 -1.60
C GLU A 45 1.10 17.24 -1.30
N MET A 46 2.11 17.43 -2.16
CA MET A 46 3.43 16.86 -1.93
C MET A 46 4.08 17.41 -0.65
N GLN A 47 3.99 18.73 -0.41
CA GLN A 47 4.48 19.35 0.83
C GLN A 47 3.71 18.87 2.06
N ALA A 48 2.40 18.67 1.95
CA ALA A 48 1.58 18.12 3.02
C ALA A 48 2.00 16.69 3.37
N PHE A 49 2.25 15.85 2.36
CA PHE A 49 2.74 14.49 2.56
C PHE A 49 4.14 14.48 3.20
N ASP A 50 5.06 15.30 2.71
CA ASP A 50 6.43 15.41 3.25
C ASP A 50 6.42 15.81 4.73
N LYS A 51 5.53 16.73 5.09
CA LYS A 51 5.38 17.21 6.48
C LYS A 51 4.69 16.22 7.40
N ASN A 52 3.59 15.60 6.93
CA ASN A 52 2.66 14.85 7.79
C ASN A 52 2.86 13.33 7.71
N GLY A 53 3.50 12.82 6.66
CA GLY A 53 3.67 11.40 6.39
C GLY A 53 2.41 10.71 5.84
N PHE A 54 1.34 11.46 5.58
CA PHE A 54 0.11 10.97 4.95
C PHE A 54 -0.53 12.05 4.09
N LEU A 55 -1.40 11.62 3.17
CA LEU A 55 -2.20 12.48 2.32
C LEU A 55 -3.63 11.93 2.22
N ILE A 56 -4.61 12.79 2.42
CA ILE A 56 -6.02 12.48 2.19
C ILE A 56 -6.43 13.07 0.85
N LEU A 57 -6.93 12.23 -0.03
CA LEU A 57 -7.43 12.61 -1.34
C LEU A 57 -8.94 12.44 -1.36
N GLU A 58 -9.66 13.55 -1.43
CA GLU A 58 -11.12 13.52 -1.46
C GLU A 58 -11.62 13.35 -2.90
N ASN A 59 -12.79 12.70 -3.04
CA ASN A 59 -13.53 12.57 -4.29
C ASN A 59 -12.71 11.98 -5.47
N VAL A 60 -11.80 11.04 -5.17
CA VAL A 60 -10.96 10.38 -6.19
C VAL A 60 -11.80 9.53 -7.13
N PHE A 61 -12.87 8.93 -6.63
CA PHE A 61 -13.80 8.07 -7.35
C PHE A 61 -15.22 8.64 -7.31
N SER A 62 -15.96 8.43 -8.39
CA SER A 62 -17.37 8.78 -8.47
C SER A 62 -18.23 7.82 -7.62
N GLU A 63 -19.44 8.25 -7.27
CA GLU A 63 -20.41 7.40 -6.56
C GLU A 63 -20.68 6.08 -7.31
N THR A 64 -20.75 6.12 -8.63
CA THR A 64 -20.95 4.91 -9.46
C THR A 64 -19.77 3.95 -9.34
N GLU A 65 -18.53 4.45 -9.35
CA GLU A 65 -17.34 3.61 -9.16
C GLU A 65 -17.32 3.01 -7.75
N ILE A 66 -17.65 3.81 -6.74
CA ILE A 66 -17.76 3.32 -5.35
C ILE A 66 -18.84 2.25 -5.22
N ALA A 67 -20.01 2.45 -5.80
CA ALA A 67 -21.09 1.45 -5.78
C ALA A 67 -20.66 0.13 -6.44
N ALA A 68 -19.94 0.19 -7.56
CA ALA A 68 -19.39 -0.99 -8.23
C ALA A 68 -18.39 -1.73 -7.34
N LEU A 69 -17.46 -1.01 -6.69
CA LEU A 69 -16.48 -1.59 -5.77
C LEU A 69 -17.13 -2.22 -4.55
N GLN A 70 -18.16 -1.58 -4.00
CA GLN A 70 -18.94 -2.12 -2.88
C GLN A 70 -19.68 -3.40 -3.27
N GLY A 71 -20.33 -3.43 -4.45
CA GLY A 71 -20.98 -4.61 -4.98
C GLY A 71 -20.05 -5.79 -5.17
N GLU A 72 -18.88 -5.55 -5.77
CA GLU A 72 -17.83 -6.56 -5.94
C GLU A 72 -17.31 -7.08 -4.59
N SER A 73 -17.04 -6.18 -3.65
CA SER A 73 -16.61 -6.55 -2.29
C SER A 73 -17.66 -7.41 -1.57
N ALA A 74 -18.95 -7.07 -1.71
CA ALA A 74 -20.05 -7.87 -1.14
C ALA A 74 -20.11 -9.26 -1.78
N GLY A 75 -19.95 -9.37 -3.10
CA GLY A 75 -19.87 -10.64 -3.81
C GLY A 75 -18.74 -11.54 -3.33
N LEU A 76 -17.54 -10.98 -3.16
CA LEU A 76 -16.38 -11.72 -2.64
C LEU A 76 -16.61 -12.22 -1.21
N ARG A 77 -17.25 -11.40 -0.36
CA ARG A 77 -17.53 -11.77 1.04
C ARG A 77 -18.63 -12.82 1.19
N SER A 78 -19.61 -12.83 0.30
CA SER A 78 -20.72 -13.79 0.34
C SER A 78 -20.40 -15.19 -0.18
N GLY A 79 -19.14 -15.46 -0.53
CA GLY A 79 -18.72 -16.73 -1.10
C GLY A 79 -19.17 -16.95 -2.55
N GLY A 80 -19.63 -15.90 -3.22
CA GLY A 80 -20.03 -15.95 -4.64
C GLY A 80 -18.86 -16.07 -5.62
N ALA A 81 -17.64 -15.92 -5.15
CA ALA A 81 -16.41 -16.16 -5.90
C ALA A 81 -15.77 -17.47 -5.43
N ASP A 82 -15.22 -18.21 -6.37
CA ASP A 82 -14.43 -19.44 -6.10
C ASP A 82 -13.02 -19.03 -5.58
N LEU A 83 -13.00 -18.50 -4.36
CA LEU A 83 -11.78 -18.02 -3.72
C LEU A 83 -10.98 -19.21 -3.17
N SER A 84 -9.65 -19.20 -3.38
CA SER A 84 -8.78 -20.18 -2.76
C SER A 84 -8.82 -20.03 -1.22
N PRO A 85 -8.96 -21.13 -0.45
CA PRO A 85 -8.95 -21.08 1.01
C PRO A 85 -7.71 -20.40 1.62
N GLU A 86 -6.58 -20.43 0.90
CA GLU A 86 -5.33 -19.76 1.32
C GLU A 86 -5.41 -18.22 1.20
N ASP A 87 -6.35 -17.72 0.39
CA ASP A 87 -6.56 -16.28 0.19
C ASP A 87 -7.63 -15.68 1.09
N VAL A 88 -8.28 -16.50 1.91
CA VAL A 88 -9.42 -16.07 2.73
C VAL A 88 -9.14 -16.33 4.20
N ILE A 89 -9.37 -15.32 5.02
CA ILE A 89 -9.45 -15.46 6.48
C ILE A 89 -10.89 -15.19 6.90
N THR A 90 -11.47 -16.15 7.61
CA THR A 90 -12.79 -16.01 8.24
C THR A 90 -12.66 -15.58 9.70
N GLU A 91 -13.74 -15.06 10.28
CA GLU A 91 -13.79 -14.77 11.71
C GLU A 91 -13.80 -16.09 12.51
N PRO A 92 -13.09 -16.14 13.66
CA PRO A 92 -13.10 -17.32 14.50
C PRO A 92 -14.53 -17.72 14.93
N GLY A 93 -14.93 -18.94 14.60
CA GLY A 93 -16.24 -19.48 14.97
C GLY A 93 -17.40 -19.07 14.06
N SER A 94 -17.11 -18.47 12.92
CA SER A 94 -18.11 -18.20 11.88
C SER A 94 -17.52 -18.37 10.47
N ASP A 95 -18.40 -18.46 9.46
CA ASP A 95 -17.99 -18.49 8.06
C ASP A 95 -17.90 -17.06 7.46
N GLU A 96 -17.99 -16.03 8.30
CA GLU A 96 -17.92 -14.65 7.83
C GLU A 96 -16.51 -14.31 7.36
N VAL A 97 -16.39 -13.86 6.11
CA VAL A 97 -15.11 -13.48 5.51
C VAL A 97 -14.64 -12.15 6.11
N ARG A 98 -13.51 -12.21 6.81
CA ARG A 98 -12.81 -11.08 7.41
C ARG A 98 -11.83 -10.43 6.45
N THR A 99 -11.03 -11.24 5.75
CA THR A 99 -9.96 -10.75 4.87
C THR A 99 -9.89 -11.61 3.62
N VAL A 100 -9.72 -10.96 2.48
CA VAL A 100 -9.38 -11.62 1.22
C VAL A 100 -8.04 -11.06 0.76
N PHE A 101 -7.05 -11.95 0.58
CA PHE A 101 -5.74 -11.60 0.05
C PHE A 101 -5.74 -11.56 -1.47
N ARG A 102 -4.75 -10.90 -2.05
CA ARG A 102 -4.52 -10.85 -3.49
C ARG A 102 -5.77 -10.43 -4.27
N LEU A 103 -6.48 -9.42 -3.79
CA LEU A 103 -7.73 -8.94 -4.42
C LEU A 103 -7.57 -8.64 -5.90
N ASP A 104 -6.40 -8.20 -6.32
CA ASP A 104 -6.05 -7.93 -7.71
C ASP A 104 -5.95 -9.19 -8.57
N ALA A 105 -5.70 -10.35 -7.98
CA ALA A 105 -5.74 -11.65 -8.64
C ALA A 105 -7.15 -12.26 -8.65
N GLN A 106 -7.96 -11.97 -7.64
CA GLN A 106 -9.29 -12.53 -7.44
C GLN A 106 -10.40 -11.77 -8.20
N SER A 107 -10.19 -10.49 -8.49
CA SER A 107 -11.19 -9.63 -9.12
C SER A 107 -10.58 -8.74 -10.19
N ALA A 108 -11.14 -8.79 -11.39
CA ALA A 108 -10.75 -7.90 -12.49
C ALA A 108 -11.03 -6.42 -12.16
N LEU A 109 -12.03 -6.13 -11.33
CA LEU A 109 -12.33 -4.76 -10.90
C LEU A 109 -11.25 -4.25 -9.94
N PHE A 110 -10.88 -5.04 -8.93
CA PHE A 110 -9.80 -4.68 -8.01
C PHE A 110 -8.42 -4.68 -8.69
N ALA A 111 -8.19 -5.52 -9.71
CA ALA A 111 -6.99 -5.46 -10.54
C ALA A 111 -6.87 -4.12 -11.30
N ARG A 112 -7.98 -3.61 -11.83
CA ARG A 112 -8.01 -2.27 -12.45
C ARG A 112 -7.79 -1.17 -11.43
N LEU A 113 -8.44 -1.27 -10.26
CA LEU A 113 -8.26 -0.30 -9.17
C LEU A 113 -6.79 -0.21 -8.71
N ALA A 114 -6.13 -1.35 -8.52
CA ALA A 114 -4.72 -1.39 -8.12
C ALA A 114 -3.77 -0.72 -9.12
N ARG A 115 -4.16 -0.65 -10.41
CA ARG A 115 -3.40 0.00 -11.48
C ARG A 115 -3.95 1.37 -11.88
N ASP A 116 -4.99 1.85 -11.20
CA ASP A 116 -5.60 3.13 -11.53
C ASP A 116 -4.60 4.27 -11.29
N ARG A 117 -4.39 5.08 -12.31
CA ARG A 117 -3.41 6.17 -12.28
C ARG A 117 -3.72 7.21 -11.21
N ARG A 118 -4.98 7.35 -10.82
CA ARG A 118 -5.41 8.25 -9.73
C ARG A 118 -4.84 7.84 -8.38
N ILE A 119 -4.52 6.55 -8.18
CA ILE A 119 -3.85 6.03 -6.97
C ILE A 119 -2.42 5.64 -7.29
N ALA A 120 -2.21 4.64 -8.15
CA ALA A 120 -0.89 4.09 -8.44
C ALA A 120 0.09 5.15 -8.97
N GLY A 121 -0.39 6.10 -9.77
CA GLY A 121 0.43 7.20 -10.26
C GLY A 121 0.92 8.13 -9.15
N ARG A 122 0.07 8.43 -8.16
CA ARG A 122 0.44 9.24 -7.00
C ARG A 122 1.38 8.52 -6.05
N VAL A 123 1.08 7.26 -5.75
CA VAL A 123 1.93 6.41 -4.89
C VAL A 123 3.33 6.22 -5.50
N SER A 124 3.41 5.99 -6.81
CA SER A 124 4.71 5.83 -7.49
C SER A 124 5.50 7.14 -7.61
N PHE A 125 4.85 8.28 -7.39
CA PHE A 125 5.49 9.59 -7.42
C PHE A 125 6.08 9.97 -6.06
N LEU A 126 5.43 9.62 -4.98
CA LEU A 126 5.87 9.86 -3.60
C LEU A 126 7.00 8.94 -3.19
#